data_eeefb506733567d33d89e15a52dfec8e
#
_entry.id   eeefb506733567d33d89e15a52dfec8e
#
_cell.length_a   1.000
_cell.length_b   1.000
_cell.length_c   1.000
_cell.angle_alpha   90.00
_cell.angle_beta   90.00
_cell.angle_gamma   90.00
#
_symmetry.space_group_name_H-M   'P 1'
#
loop_
_entity.id
_entity.type
_entity.pdbx_description
1 polymer ?
#
loop_
_entity_poly.entity_id
_entity_poly.type
_entity_poly.pdbx_seq_one_letter_code
_entity_poly.pdbx_strand_id
1 'polypeptide(L)'
;MNITRRLLGGVFAIALASISFSQATFADTSQQLGAESVIETIKKRGVIKIGLDLFVPWSMRDKNGDLVGFEPDVGKKLAADMGVEVEFVPTKWAGIIPALVAGKFDVIISGMTVTPARNLTVNFSEPYAFSGLTILANTAMTEGMALEDYNSEDVTFTCRRGATPCVFIQNKFPKAKLLMFDEDGASTQEVLNGNAHATMASEPGPSQDARRNPETLSVPFNQAFDAGGEGFAMRKSDPDALAYFNSWIRRHHHTGWLKTTHDYWFRGDAWHDQVE
;
A
#
# COMPACT_ATOMS: atom_id res chain seq x y z
N MET A 1 -21.27 71.39 -76.66
CA MET A 1 -22.29 70.56 -75.92
C MET A 1 -21.52 69.54 -75.09
N ASN A 2 -21.40 69.76 -73.81
CA ASN A 2 -20.47 69.08 -72.88
C ASN A 2 -21.10 67.87 -72.27
N ILE A 3 -20.36 66.74 -72.28
CA ILE A 3 -20.69 65.60 -71.42
C ILE A 3 -19.42 65.16 -70.69
N THR A 4 -19.38 65.45 -69.39
CA THR A 4 -18.34 65.07 -68.46
C THR A 4 -18.47 63.62 -68.07
N ARG A 5 -17.44 62.81 -68.27
CA ARG A 5 -17.30 61.44 -67.68
C ARG A 5 -16.60 61.51 -66.31
N ARG A 6 -17.27 61.09 -65.25
CA ARG A 6 -16.68 60.83 -63.94
C ARG A 6 -16.22 59.36 -63.90
N LEU A 7 -14.95 59.18 -63.67
CA LEU A 7 -14.33 57.91 -63.34
C LEU A 7 -14.45 57.71 -61.83
N LEU A 8 -15.14 56.63 -61.38
CA LEU A 8 -15.09 56.15 -60.01
C LEU A 8 -13.94 55.15 -59.93
N GLY A 9 -12.94 55.47 -59.14
CA GLY A 9 -11.90 54.57 -58.70
C GLY A 9 -12.37 53.80 -57.46
N GLY A 10 -12.59 52.50 -57.58
CA GLY A 10 -12.85 51.59 -56.47
C GLY A 10 -11.55 51.14 -55.85
N VAL A 11 -11.36 51.50 -54.58
CA VAL A 11 -10.25 50.99 -53.74
C VAL A 11 -10.71 49.65 -53.12
N PHE A 12 -10.12 48.57 -53.55
CA PHE A 12 -10.28 47.27 -52.91
C PHE A 12 -9.35 47.19 -51.71
N ALA A 13 -9.86 47.31 -50.50
CA ALA A 13 -9.15 47.01 -49.28
C ALA A 13 -9.18 45.52 -49.02
N ILE A 14 -8.08 44.82 -49.22
CA ILE A 14 -7.88 43.43 -48.82
C ILE A 14 -7.58 43.42 -47.31
N ALA A 15 -8.54 43.01 -46.50
CA ALA A 15 -8.33 42.73 -45.08
C ALA A 15 -7.62 41.37 -44.98
N LEU A 16 -6.33 41.37 -44.67
CA LEU A 16 -5.56 40.22 -44.21
C LEU A 16 -6.01 39.90 -42.78
N ALA A 17 -6.92 38.92 -42.63
CA ALA A 17 -7.24 38.36 -41.35
C ALA A 17 -6.05 37.47 -40.92
N SER A 18 -5.25 37.96 -40.00
CA SER A 18 -4.18 37.21 -39.30
C SER A 18 -4.85 36.16 -38.45
N ILE A 19 -4.86 34.90 -38.85
CA ILE A 19 -5.23 33.77 -38.02
C ILE A 19 -4.03 33.53 -37.09
N SER A 20 -4.06 34.14 -35.91
CA SER A 20 -3.18 33.79 -34.81
C SER A 20 -3.62 32.45 -34.26
N PHE A 21 -3.01 31.38 -34.68
CA PHE A 21 -3.16 30.07 -34.06
C PHE A 21 -2.56 30.17 -32.65
N SER A 22 -3.41 30.21 -31.65
CA SER A 22 -3.00 30.15 -30.23
C SER A 22 -2.39 28.78 -29.97
N GLN A 23 -1.05 28.70 -30.02
CA GLN A 23 -0.30 27.51 -29.53
C GLN A 23 -0.21 27.46 -27.99
N ALA A 24 -0.92 28.32 -27.28
CA ALA A 24 -0.87 28.44 -25.83
C ALA A 24 -1.63 27.34 -25.06
N THR A 25 -2.58 26.64 -25.70
CA THR A 25 -3.49 25.73 -25.00
C THR A 25 -2.88 24.37 -24.62
N PHE A 26 -1.88 23.88 -25.34
CA PHE A 26 -1.30 22.56 -25.03
C PHE A 26 -0.22 22.60 -23.94
N ALA A 27 0.52 23.69 -23.85
CA ALA A 27 1.53 23.87 -22.79
C ALA A 27 0.86 24.08 -21.41
N ASP A 28 -0.28 24.78 -21.38
CA ASP A 28 -1.00 25.09 -20.15
C ASP A 28 -1.68 23.84 -19.54
N THR A 29 -2.20 22.96 -20.39
CA THR A 29 -2.85 21.71 -19.94
C THR A 29 -1.83 20.69 -19.38
N SER A 30 -0.64 20.59 -19.96
CA SER A 30 0.42 19.72 -19.43
C SER A 30 1.03 20.26 -18.13
N GLN A 31 1.11 21.58 -18.00
CA GLN A 31 1.56 22.24 -16.78
C GLN A 31 0.51 22.16 -15.65
N GLN A 32 -0.79 22.22 -15.97
CA GLN A 32 -1.88 22.01 -15.02
C GLN A 32 -1.96 20.55 -14.53
N LEU A 33 -1.78 19.57 -15.41
CA LEU A 33 -1.72 18.15 -15.01
C LEU A 33 -0.53 17.85 -14.10
N GLY A 34 0.63 18.45 -14.36
CA GLY A 34 1.80 18.33 -13.47
C GLY A 34 1.63 19.07 -12.14
N ALA A 35 0.91 20.20 -12.13
CA ALA A 35 0.66 20.98 -10.91
C ALA A 35 -0.32 20.30 -9.92
N GLU A 36 -1.15 19.38 -10.40
CA GLU A 36 -2.10 18.61 -9.59
C GLU A 36 -1.49 17.29 -9.06
N SER A 37 -0.33 16.85 -9.57
CA SER A 37 0.35 15.65 -9.11
C SER A 37 0.72 15.74 -7.62
N VAL A 38 0.54 14.62 -6.90
CA VAL A 38 0.99 14.52 -5.51
C VAL A 38 2.50 14.69 -5.39
N ILE A 39 3.29 14.31 -6.41
CA ILE A 39 4.76 14.51 -6.43
C ILE A 39 5.10 16.00 -6.38
N GLU A 40 4.45 16.82 -7.21
CA GLU A 40 4.68 18.27 -7.17
C GLU A 40 4.20 18.91 -5.85
N THR A 41 3.09 18.41 -5.30
CA THR A 41 2.60 18.82 -3.98
C THR A 41 3.61 18.50 -2.87
N ILE A 42 4.19 17.29 -2.88
CA ILE A 42 5.23 16.86 -1.92
C ILE A 42 6.47 17.73 -2.04
N LYS A 43 6.99 17.93 -3.26
CA LYS A 43 8.18 18.78 -3.52
C LYS A 43 7.97 20.21 -3.04
N LYS A 44 6.82 20.79 -3.36
CA LYS A 44 6.48 22.16 -2.95
C LYS A 44 6.34 22.31 -1.43
N ARG A 45 5.79 21.29 -0.75
CA ARG A 45 5.62 21.27 0.70
C ARG A 45 6.91 20.93 1.43
N GLY A 46 7.84 20.22 0.79
CA GLY A 46 9.08 19.72 1.39
C GLY A 46 8.90 18.51 2.31
N VAL A 47 7.74 17.90 2.33
CA VAL A 47 7.39 16.77 3.22
C VAL A 47 6.54 15.77 2.45
N ILE A 48 6.87 14.47 2.53
CA ILE A 48 5.99 13.38 2.12
C ILE A 48 5.23 12.83 3.34
N LYS A 49 3.91 12.72 3.24
CA LYS A 49 3.05 12.12 4.27
C LYS A 49 2.73 10.68 3.90
N ILE A 50 3.10 9.74 4.75
CA ILE A 50 2.95 8.30 4.51
C ILE A 50 1.98 7.72 5.53
N GLY A 51 0.86 7.16 5.05
CA GLY A 51 -0.07 6.39 5.86
C GLY A 51 0.45 4.97 6.05
N LEU A 52 0.47 4.49 7.31
CA LEU A 52 0.83 3.12 7.65
C LEU A 52 0.01 2.64 8.86
N ASP A 53 -0.15 1.33 8.98
CA ASP A 53 -0.66 0.69 10.19
C ASP A 53 0.48 -0.05 10.89
N LEU A 54 0.30 -0.36 12.17
CA LEU A 54 1.31 -1.05 12.95
C LEU A 54 1.09 -2.57 12.87
N PHE A 55 2.08 -3.30 12.41
CA PHE A 55 2.16 -4.76 12.50
C PHE A 55 3.61 -5.23 12.30
N VAL A 56 4.03 -6.12 13.16
CA VAL A 56 5.43 -6.58 13.26
C VAL A 56 5.75 -7.58 12.14
N PRO A 57 6.91 -7.51 11.49
CA PRO A 57 7.99 -6.51 11.60
C PRO A 57 7.89 -5.40 10.53
N TRP A 58 6.75 -5.27 9.87
CA TRP A 58 6.55 -4.29 8.81
C TRP A 58 6.66 -2.87 9.35
N SER A 59 5.96 -2.60 10.44
CA SER A 59 5.92 -1.31 11.09
C SER A 59 5.57 -1.48 12.57
N MET A 60 6.34 -0.90 13.46
CA MET A 60 6.18 -1.00 14.90
C MET A 60 6.82 0.19 15.61
N ARG A 61 6.71 0.23 16.93
CA ARG A 61 7.41 1.22 17.75
C ARG A 61 8.58 0.56 18.47
N ASP A 62 9.70 1.27 18.50
CA ASP A 62 10.82 0.88 19.33
C ASP A 62 10.59 1.25 20.83
N LYS A 63 11.56 0.96 21.67
CA LYS A 63 11.53 1.27 23.11
C LYS A 63 11.42 2.77 23.44
N ASN A 64 11.77 3.64 22.49
CA ASN A 64 11.66 5.10 22.61
C ASN A 64 10.32 5.62 22.11
N GLY A 65 9.51 4.76 21.46
CA GLY A 65 8.26 5.12 20.81
C GLY A 65 8.39 5.54 19.36
N ASP A 66 9.60 5.49 18.78
CA ASP A 66 9.87 5.83 17.41
C ASP A 66 9.37 4.74 16.45
N LEU A 67 8.93 5.15 15.25
CA LEU A 67 8.51 4.22 14.21
C LEU A 67 9.72 3.57 13.55
N VAL A 68 9.77 2.24 13.65
CA VAL A 68 10.79 1.37 13.07
C VAL A 68 10.13 0.21 12.34
N GLY A 69 10.88 -0.47 11.48
CA GLY A 69 10.40 -1.59 10.69
C GLY A 69 10.72 -1.40 9.20
N PHE A 70 10.33 -2.37 8.41
CA PHE A 70 10.58 -2.35 6.98
C PHE A 70 9.94 -1.14 6.30
N GLU A 71 8.68 -0.84 6.60
CA GLU A 71 7.92 0.26 6.01
C GLU A 71 8.47 1.65 6.39
N PRO A 72 8.78 1.91 7.67
CA PRO A 72 9.46 3.14 8.06
C PRO A 72 10.80 3.33 7.33
N ASP A 73 11.59 2.28 7.14
CA ASP A 73 12.86 2.38 6.41
C ASP A 73 12.63 2.68 4.92
N VAL A 74 11.64 2.03 4.28
CA VAL A 74 11.24 2.32 2.91
C VAL A 74 10.78 3.76 2.78
N GLY A 75 9.95 4.24 3.70
CA GLY A 75 9.46 5.63 3.70
C GLY A 75 10.56 6.66 3.91
N LYS A 76 11.48 6.43 4.85
CA LYS A 76 12.65 7.30 5.09
C LYS A 76 13.55 7.36 3.85
N LYS A 77 13.81 6.20 3.22
CA LYS A 77 14.63 6.14 2.00
C LYS A 77 13.97 6.85 0.83
N LEU A 78 12.66 6.66 0.65
CA LEU A 78 11.90 7.36 -0.39
C LEU A 78 11.97 8.87 -0.22
N ALA A 79 11.74 9.37 1.00
CA ALA A 79 11.81 10.80 1.32
C ALA A 79 13.22 11.38 1.07
N ALA A 80 14.25 10.67 1.51
CA ALA A 80 15.65 11.07 1.28
C ALA A 80 15.98 11.16 -0.21
N ASP A 81 15.52 10.20 -1.02
CA ASP A 81 15.75 10.21 -2.47
C ASP A 81 14.93 11.30 -3.19
N MET A 82 13.81 11.74 -2.61
CA MET A 82 13.04 12.89 -3.07
C MET A 82 13.63 14.23 -2.61
N GLY A 83 14.56 14.24 -1.65
CA GLY A 83 15.10 15.44 -1.02
C GLY A 83 14.08 16.17 -0.14
N VAL A 84 13.19 15.43 0.53
CA VAL A 84 12.13 15.95 1.40
C VAL A 84 12.13 15.26 2.76
N GLU A 85 11.44 15.83 3.74
CA GLU A 85 11.19 15.18 5.03
C GLU A 85 10.08 14.14 4.92
N VAL A 86 10.01 13.21 5.87
CA VAL A 86 8.94 12.22 5.98
C VAL A 86 8.08 12.47 7.23
N GLU A 87 6.76 12.45 7.04
CA GLU A 87 5.77 12.43 8.11
C GLU A 87 4.99 11.12 8.02
N PHE A 88 5.14 10.26 9.04
CA PHE A 88 4.32 9.05 9.14
C PHE A 88 3.01 9.35 9.85
N VAL A 89 1.91 8.83 9.29
CA VAL A 89 0.56 8.99 9.81
C VAL A 89 -0.01 7.61 10.18
N PRO A 90 0.24 7.12 11.41
CA PRO A 90 -0.31 5.84 11.85
C PRO A 90 -1.84 5.86 11.77
N THR A 91 -2.37 4.86 11.09
CA THR A 91 -3.80 4.79 10.79
C THR A 91 -4.25 3.33 10.84
N LYS A 92 -5.33 3.04 11.57
CA LYS A 92 -5.86 1.68 11.65
C LYS A 92 -6.23 1.14 10.28
N TRP A 93 -5.93 -0.14 10.05
CA TRP A 93 -6.06 -0.79 8.74
C TRP A 93 -7.41 -0.58 8.06
N ALA A 94 -8.51 -0.77 8.78
CA ALA A 94 -9.85 -0.63 8.21
C ALA A 94 -10.16 0.78 7.70
N GLY A 95 -9.45 1.80 8.21
CA GLY A 95 -9.61 3.21 7.85
C GLY A 95 -8.56 3.75 6.87
N ILE A 96 -7.52 2.98 6.52
CA ILE A 96 -6.34 3.52 5.84
C ILE A 96 -6.66 3.96 4.38
N ILE A 97 -7.39 3.16 3.61
CA ILE A 97 -7.81 3.54 2.25
C ILE A 97 -8.77 4.75 2.27
N PRO A 98 -9.83 4.78 3.10
CA PRO A 98 -10.64 5.98 3.29
C PRO A 98 -9.84 7.23 3.65
N ALA A 99 -8.82 7.12 4.52
CA ALA A 99 -7.97 8.24 4.91
C ALA A 99 -7.09 8.74 3.74
N LEU A 100 -6.56 7.83 2.89
CA LEU A 100 -5.87 8.20 1.66
C LEU A 100 -6.78 8.97 0.70
N VAL A 101 -7.97 8.45 0.46
CA VAL A 101 -8.96 9.09 -0.44
C VAL A 101 -9.35 10.47 0.08
N ALA A 102 -9.46 10.62 1.40
CA ALA A 102 -9.72 11.91 2.05
C ALA A 102 -8.50 12.85 2.10
N GLY A 103 -7.34 12.44 1.55
CA GLY A 103 -6.14 13.29 1.48
C GLY A 103 -5.41 13.49 2.82
N LYS A 104 -5.58 12.60 3.80
CA LYS A 104 -4.87 12.70 5.08
C LYS A 104 -3.37 12.48 4.94
N PHE A 105 -2.96 11.73 3.93
CA PHE A 105 -1.57 11.50 3.53
C PHE A 105 -1.49 11.33 2.01
N ASP A 106 -0.29 11.26 1.49
CA ASP A 106 0.01 11.26 0.05
C ASP A 106 -0.04 9.84 -0.54
N VAL A 107 0.46 8.88 0.22
CA VAL A 107 0.67 7.49 -0.19
C VAL A 107 0.50 6.56 1.02
N ILE A 108 0.04 5.33 0.79
CA ILE A 108 0.10 4.25 1.77
C ILE A 108 1.34 3.42 1.46
N ILE A 109 2.21 3.24 2.47
CA ILE A 109 3.30 2.27 2.49
C ILE A 109 3.10 1.45 3.76
N SER A 110 2.44 0.29 3.65
CA SER A 110 1.95 -0.47 4.80
C SER A 110 1.64 -1.93 4.45
N GLY A 111 2.53 -2.64 3.75
CA GLY A 111 2.34 -4.04 3.39
C GLY A 111 1.01 -4.31 2.67
N MET A 112 0.53 -3.34 1.90
CA MET A 112 -0.79 -3.47 1.28
C MET A 112 -0.73 -4.32 0.02
N THR A 113 -1.25 -5.55 0.12
CA THR A 113 -1.38 -6.46 -1.03
C THR A 113 -2.18 -5.82 -2.15
N VAL A 114 -1.63 -5.84 -3.34
CA VAL A 114 -2.30 -5.39 -4.57
C VAL A 114 -3.42 -6.36 -4.91
N THR A 115 -4.66 -5.88 -4.89
CA THR A 115 -5.83 -6.68 -5.28
C THR A 115 -6.71 -5.93 -6.27
N PRO A 116 -7.39 -6.63 -7.20
CA PRO A 116 -8.33 -5.98 -8.12
C PRO A 116 -9.42 -5.20 -7.39
N ALA A 117 -9.93 -5.72 -6.27
CA ALA A 117 -10.96 -5.05 -5.48
C ALA A 117 -10.48 -3.70 -4.92
N ARG A 118 -9.28 -3.64 -4.33
CA ARG A 118 -8.70 -2.38 -3.85
C ARG A 118 -8.38 -1.43 -5.00
N ASN A 119 -7.95 -1.99 -6.16
CA ASN A 119 -7.59 -1.19 -7.33
C ASN A 119 -8.82 -0.52 -7.99
N LEU A 120 -10.04 -0.90 -7.63
CA LEU A 120 -11.23 -0.14 -8.01
C LEU A 120 -11.31 1.23 -7.30
N THR A 121 -10.68 1.38 -6.13
CA THR A 121 -10.73 2.59 -5.31
C THR A 121 -9.45 3.41 -5.35
N VAL A 122 -8.29 2.75 -5.35
CA VAL A 122 -6.96 3.37 -5.35
C VAL A 122 -6.11 2.82 -6.49
N ASN A 123 -5.02 3.50 -6.85
CA ASN A 123 -3.99 2.93 -7.73
C ASN A 123 -2.88 2.32 -6.88
N PHE A 124 -2.19 1.34 -7.46
CA PHE A 124 -1.02 0.71 -6.87
C PHE A 124 0.20 0.88 -7.76
N SER A 125 1.35 1.02 -7.12
CA SER A 125 2.64 0.85 -7.80
C SER A 125 2.88 -0.62 -8.17
N GLU A 126 3.96 -0.87 -8.90
CA GLU A 126 4.59 -2.19 -8.93
C GLU A 126 4.91 -2.65 -7.50
N PRO A 127 4.95 -3.96 -7.23
CA PRO A 127 5.26 -4.46 -5.90
C PRO A 127 6.67 -4.08 -5.44
N TYR A 128 6.79 -3.60 -4.21
CA TYR A 128 8.07 -3.35 -3.55
C TYR A 128 8.49 -4.48 -2.60
N ALA A 129 7.53 -5.35 -2.23
CA ALA A 129 7.75 -6.55 -1.45
C ALA A 129 6.77 -7.65 -1.90
N PHE A 130 7.04 -8.88 -1.47
CA PHE A 130 6.19 -10.04 -1.72
C PHE A 130 6.05 -10.84 -0.45
N SER A 131 4.82 -11.20 -0.11
CA SER A 131 4.51 -12.10 1.01
C SER A 131 3.44 -13.11 0.62
N GLY A 132 3.14 -14.02 1.54
CA GLY A 132 2.03 -14.95 1.42
C GLY A 132 1.32 -15.06 2.75
N LEU A 133 0.08 -15.53 2.73
CA LEU A 133 -0.70 -15.79 3.92
C LEU A 133 -0.32 -17.13 4.53
N THR A 134 -0.28 -17.21 5.85
CA THR A 134 0.01 -18.45 6.57
C THR A 134 -1.01 -18.62 7.70
N ILE A 135 -1.44 -19.87 7.92
CA ILE A 135 -2.28 -20.24 9.06
C ILE A 135 -1.38 -20.42 10.29
N LEU A 136 -1.69 -19.69 11.35
CA LEU A 136 -1.17 -19.87 12.69
C LEU A 136 -2.27 -20.51 13.53
N ALA A 137 -2.01 -21.66 14.11
CA ALA A 137 -3.02 -22.45 14.80
C ALA A 137 -2.65 -22.73 16.25
N ASN A 138 -3.66 -22.87 17.09
CA ASN A 138 -3.49 -23.43 18.44
C ASN A 138 -3.23 -24.92 18.33
N THR A 139 -2.06 -25.36 18.76
CA THR A 139 -1.57 -26.74 18.56
C THR A 139 -2.52 -27.77 19.19
N ALA A 140 -2.98 -27.51 20.42
CA ALA A 140 -3.86 -28.46 21.11
C ALA A 140 -5.27 -28.58 20.49
N MET A 141 -5.79 -27.47 19.94
CA MET A 141 -7.12 -27.44 19.35
C MET A 141 -7.16 -28.00 17.92
N THR A 142 -5.99 -28.05 17.25
CA THR A 142 -5.90 -28.44 15.84
C THR A 142 -5.02 -29.67 15.59
N GLU A 143 -4.68 -30.41 16.67
CA GLU A 143 -3.87 -31.61 16.59
C GLU A 143 -4.48 -32.62 15.62
N GLY A 144 -3.72 -33.08 14.64
CA GLY A 144 -4.14 -34.09 13.66
C GLY A 144 -5.11 -33.59 12.58
N MET A 145 -5.49 -32.30 12.59
CA MET A 145 -6.39 -31.76 11.56
C MET A 145 -5.66 -31.60 10.21
N ALA A 146 -6.30 -32.10 9.15
CA ALA A 146 -5.94 -31.79 7.78
C ALA A 146 -6.50 -30.40 7.38
N LEU A 147 -6.03 -29.86 6.25
CA LEU A 147 -6.46 -28.52 5.80
C LEU A 147 -7.99 -28.44 5.59
N GLU A 148 -8.59 -29.51 5.12
CA GLU A 148 -10.03 -29.61 4.85
C GLU A 148 -10.87 -29.55 6.12
N ASP A 149 -10.33 -30.02 7.26
CA ASP A 149 -11.03 -30.07 8.55
C ASP A 149 -11.25 -28.67 9.13
N TYR A 150 -10.43 -27.67 8.69
CA TYR A 150 -10.63 -26.28 9.07
C TYR A 150 -11.93 -25.69 8.50
N ASN A 151 -12.55 -26.30 7.50
CA ASN A 151 -13.84 -25.87 6.95
C ASN A 151 -15.03 -26.50 7.69
N SER A 152 -15.12 -26.27 8.98
CA SER A 152 -16.14 -26.79 9.89
C SER A 152 -16.80 -25.70 10.71
N GLU A 153 -18.08 -25.86 11.06
CA GLU A 153 -18.80 -24.95 11.99
C GLU A 153 -18.23 -24.97 13.41
N ASP A 154 -17.45 -25.98 13.75
CA ASP A 154 -16.78 -26.12 15.05
C ASP A 154 -15.46 -25.33 15.07
N VAL A 155 -14.91 -24.97 13.90
CA VAL A 155 -13.66 -24.22 13.80
C VAL A 155 -13.94 -22.72 13.83
N THR A 156 -13.15 -22.02 14.63
CA THR A 156 -13.16 -20.55 14.71
C THR A 156 -11.83 -20.02 14.22
N PHE A 157 -11.87 -19.17 13.20
CA PHE A 157 -10.76 -18.37 12.73
C PHE A 157 -10.83 -16.95 13.28
N THR A 158 -9.68 -16.32 13.37
CA THR A 158 -9.54 -14.87 13.57
C THR A 158 -8.79 -14.22 12.44
N CYS A 159 -9.02 -12.94 12.20
CA CYS A 159 -8.25 -12.13 11.25
C CYS A 159 -8.37 -10.63 11.56
N ARG A 160 -7.46 -9.82 11.01
CA ARG A 160 -7.56 -8.35 11.07
C ARG A 160 -8.59 -7.84 10.06
N ARG A 161 -9.56 -7.07 10.54
CA ARG A 161 -10.68 -6.52 9.75
C ARG A 161 -10.20 -5.76 8.52
N GLY A 162 -10.75 -6.12 7.33
CA GLY A 162 -10.42 -5.49 6.05
C GLY A 162 -9.10 -5.95 5.43
N ALA A 163 -8.39 -6.89 6.07
CA ALA A 163 -7.21 -7.51 5.50
C ALA A 163 -7.56 -8.68 4.56
N THR A 164 -6.65 -9.00 3.65
CA THR A 164 -6.81 -10.11 2.69
C THR A 164 -7.03 -11.48 3.36
N PRO A 165 -6.42 -11.79 4.53
CA PRO A 165 -6.72 -13.03 5.25
C PRO A 165 -8.21 -13.25 5.53
N CYS A 166 -8.95 -12.21 5.91
CA CYS A 166 -10.39 -12.36 6.18
C CYS A 166 -11.16 -12.81 4.93
N VAL A 167 -10.84 -12.21 3.78
CA VAL A 167 -11.46 -12.58 2.49
C VAL A 167 -11.08 -14.01 2.09
N PHE A 168 -9.80 -14.37 2.29
CA PHE A 168 -9.34 -15.73 2.00
C PHE A 168 -10.05 -16.75 2.87
N ILE A 169 -10.16 -16.56 4.18
CA ILE A 169 -10.85 -17.46 5.11
C ILE A 169 -12.31 -17.62 4.68
N GLN A 170 -13.03 -16.54 4.41
CA GLN A 170 -14.43 -16.59 3.97
C GLN A 170 -14.64 -17.40 2.70
N ASN A 171 -13.70 -17.32 1.77
CA ASN A 171 -13.78 -18.03 0.49
C ASN A 171 -13.34 -19.51 0.60
N LYS A 172 -12.29 -19.78 1.37
CA LYS A 172 -11.69 -21.11 1.47
C LYS A 172 -12.35 -21.99 2.52
N PHE A 173 -12.77 -21.38 3.64
CA PHE A 173 -13.36 -22.06 4.79
C PHE A 173 -14.75 -21.48 5.13
N PRO A 174 -15.71 -21.50 4.19
CA PRO A 174 -17.00 -20.80 4.34
C PRO A 174 -17.89 -21.34 5.48
N LYS A 175 -17.61 -22.52 6.02
CA LYS A 175 -18.34 -23.08 7.18
C LYS A 175 -17.74 -22.64 8.51
N ALA A 176 -16.47 -22.26 8.53
CA ALA A 176 -15.81 -21.84 9.76
C ALA A 176 -16.36 -20.50 10.28
N LYS A 177 -16.41 -20.38 11.60
CA LYS A 177 -16.70 -19.09 12.25
C LYS A 177 -15.53 -18.14 12.05
N LEU A 178 -15.80 -16.86 11.78
CA LEU A 178 -14.78 -15.84 11.59
C LEU A 178 -15.01 -14.68 12.54
N LEU A 179 -14.02 -14.43 13.41
CA LEU A 179 -13.96 -13.27 14.29
C LEU A 179 -12.97 -12.25 13.73
N MET A 180 -13.38 -11.01 13.63
CA MET A 180 -12.57 -9.93 13.05
C MET A 180 -12.22 -8.88 14.10
N PHE A 181 -10.92 -8.57 14.21
CA PHE A 181 -10.37 -7.61 15.14
C PHE A 181 -9.76 -6.42 14.43
N ASP A 182 -9.72 -5.28 15.08
CA ASP A 182 -9.18 -4.04 14.50
C ASP A 182 -7.67 -3.87 14.77
N GLU A 183 -7.17 -4.49 15.85
CA GLU A 183 -5.76 -4.49 16.23
C GLU A 183 -5.06 -5.75 15.68
N ASP A 184 -3.81 -5.61 15.23
CA ASP A 184 -3.06 -6.73 14.62
C ASP A 184 -2.86 -7.90 15.59
N GLY A 185 -2.27 -7.66 16.74
CA GLY A 185 -1.98 -8.70 17.73
C GLY A 185 -3.20 -9.36 18.38
N ALA A 186 -4.40 -8.76 18.31
CA ALA A 186 -5.60 -9.30 18.93
C ALA A 186 -6.02 -10.64 18.33
N SER A 187 -5.85 -10.81 17.01
CA SER A 187 -6.15 -12.07 16.34
C SER A 187 -5.28 -13.24 16.83
N THR A 188 -3.98 -13.02 16.94
CA THR A 188 -3.03 -14.00 17.48
C THR A 188 -3.32 -14.28 18.97
N GLN A 189 -3.65 -13.24 19.74
CA GLN A 189 -3.92 -13.40 21.19
C GLN A 189 -5.12 -14.29 21.45
N GLU A 190 -6.18 -14.23 20.64
CA GLU A 190 -7.34 -15.12 20.78
C GLU A 190 -6.99 -16.60 20.50
N VAL A 191 -6.07 -16.84 19.58
CA VAL A 191 -5.56 -18.20 19.32
C VAL A 191 -4.69 -18.68 20.46
N LEU A 192 -3.82 -17.84 20.99
CA LEU A 192 -3.00 -18.13 22.18
C LEU A 192 -3.86 -18.48 23.39
N ASN A 193 -4.95 -17.75 23.60
CA ASN A 193 -5.85 -17.95 24.72
C ASN A 193 -6.75 -19.19 24.56
N GLY A 194 -6.74 -19.86 23.39
CA GLY A 194 -7.63 -21.00 23.10
C GLY A 194 -9.09 -20.59 22.83
N ASN A 195 -9.35 -19.31 22.55
CA ASN A 195 -10.67 -18.80 22.18
C ASN A 195 -10.96 -18.98 20.67
N ALA A 196 -9.92 -19.24 19.88
CA ALA A 196 -10.01 -19.53 18.47
C ALA A 196 -9.03 -20.64 18.08
N HIS A 197 -9.37 -21.41 17.07
CA HIS A 197 -8.56 -22.52 16.56
C HIS A 197 -7.35 -22.02 15.78
N ALA A 198 -7.53 -20.97 14.98
CA ALA A 198 -6.50 -20.46 14.13
C ALA A 198 -6.70 -18.97 13.78
N THR A 199 -5.63 -18.35 13.37
CA THR A 199 -5.63 -17.06 12.66
C THR A 199 -4.90 -17.22 11.33
N MET A 200 -5.11 -16.28 10.43
CA MET A 200 -4.34 -16.17 9.20
C MET A 200 -3.80 -14.75 9.07
N ALA A 201 -2.52 -14.64 8.77
CA ALA A 201 -1.84 -13.37 8.58
C ALA A 201 -0.73 -13.49 7.53
N SER A 202 -0.17 -12.35 7.11
CA SER A 202 0.98 -12.32 6.21
C SER A 202 2.26 -12.74 6.94
N GLU A 203 3.10 -13.54 6.25
CA GLU A 203 4.44 -13.83 6.74
C GLU A 203 5.28 -12.53 6.89
N PRO A 204 6.23 -12.50 7.84
CA PRO A 204 6.72 -13.57 8.72
C PRO A 204 6.01 -13.64 10.09
N GLY A 205 4.95 -12.85 10.33
CA GLY A 205 4.27 -12.78 11.62
C GLY A 205 3.90 -14.14 12.20
N PRO A 206 3.11 -14.97 11.50
CA PRO A 206 2.73 -16.30 11.96
C PRO A 206 3.91 -17.19 12.36
N SER A 207 4.96 -17.23 11.52
CA SER A 207 6.16 -18.02 11.81
C SER A 207 6.94 -17.49 13.02
N GLN A 208 6.97 -16.18 13.23
CA GLN A 208 7.61 -15.57 14.41
C GLN A 208 6.80 -15.86 15.66
N ASP A 209 5.48 -15.72 15.64
CA ASP A 209 4.61 -16.00 16.79
C ASP A 209 4.66 -17.48 17.21
N ALA A 210 4.70 -18.40 16.23
CA ALA A 210 4.89 -19.83 16.52
C ALA A 210 6.25 -20.12 17.17
N ARG A 211 7.33 -19.44 16.75
CA ARG A 211 8.66 -19.60 17.38
C ARG A 211 8.71 -19.04 18.80
N ARG A 212 7.98 -17.93 19.07
CA ARG A 212 7.89 -17.34 20.42
C ARG A 212 7.04 -18.16 21.38
N ASN A 213 6.07 -18.92 20.87
CA ASN A 213 5.10 -19.66 21.66
C ASN A 213 4.99 -21.14 21.19
N PRO A 214 6.09 -21.90 21.13
CA PRO A 214 6.14 -23.21 20.48
C PRO A 214 5.26 -24.28 21.16
N GLU A 215 4.95 -24.08 22.44
CA GLU A 215 4.08 -24.99 23.20
C GLU A 215 2.60 -24.83 22.85
N THR A 216 2.22 -23.65 22.34
CA THR A 216 0.81 -23.29 22.14
C THR A 216 0.46 -23.08 20.67
N LEU A 217 1.40 -22.54 19.90
CA LEU A 217 1.18 -22.15 18.51
C LEU A 217 2.02 -22.96 17.54
N SER A 218 1.44 -23.27 16.40
CA SER A 218 2.13 -23.92 15.28
C SER A 218 1.72 -23.31 13.94
N VAL A 219 2.59 -23.48 12.96
CA VAL A 219 2.27 -23.30 11.54
C VAL A 219 2.07 -24.68 10.94
N PRO A 220 0.81 -25.19 10.89
CA PRO A 220 0.55 -26.59 10.59
C PRO A 220 0.81 -26.97 9.13
N PHE A 221 0.87 -25.97 8.23
CA PHE A 221 1.04 -26.20 6.79
C PHE A 221 2.25 -25.46 6.28
N ASN A 222 3.21 -26.22 5.72
CA ASN A 222 4.42 -25.65 5.10
C ASN A 222 4.12 -25.14 3.68
N GLN A 223 3.15 -24.24 3.56
CA GLN A 223 2.80 -23.56 2.31
C GLN A 223 2.30 -22.15 2.59
N ALA A 224 2.60 -21.23 1.68
CA ALA A 224 1.98 -19.94 1.65
C ALA A 224 0.67 -20.01 0.85
N PHE A 225 -0.36 -19.39 1.39
CA PHE A 225 -1.64 -19.19 0.71
C PHE A 225 -1.66 -17.77 0.12
N ASP A 226 -2.39 -17.57 -0.98
CA ASP A 226 -2.64 -16.26 -1.59
C ASP A 226 -1.39 -15.35 -1.63
N ALA A 227 -0.29 -15.90 -2.16
CA ALA A 227 0.94 -15.15 -2.30
C ALA A 227 0.74 -13.98 -3.28
N GLY A 228 1.11 -12.80 -2.87
CA GLY A 228 0.92 -11.58 -3.65
C GLY A 228 2.05 -10.58 -3.45
N GLY A 229 1.99 -9.48 -4.19
CA GLY A 229 2.89 -8.36 -4.05
C GLY A 229 2.25 -7.21 -3.28
N GLU A 230 3.04 -6.55 -2.45
CA GLU A 230 2.67 -5.34 -1.74
C GLU A 230 3.10 -4.12 -2.54
N GLY A 231 2.15 -3.23 -2.84
CA GLY A 231 2.39 -2.00 -3.60
C GLY A 231 2.15 -0.74 -2.76
N PHE A 232 2.76 0.36 -3.17
CA PHE A 232 2.40 1.67 -2.66
C PHE A 232 1.00 2.01 -3.19
N ALA A 233 0.07 2.33 -2.30
CA ALA A 233 -1.27 2.74 -2.73
C ALA A 233 -1.38 4.27 -2.77
N MET A 234 -1.92 4.79 -3.85
CA MET A 234 -2.10 6.22 -4.10
C MET A 234 -3.48 6.53 -4.63
N ARG A 235 -3.89 7.80 -4.56
CA ARG A 235 -5.14 8.25 -5.17
C ARG A 235 -5.12 8.00 -6.69
N LYS A 236 -6.29 7.76 -7.25
CA LYS A 236 -6.46 7.59 -8.70
C LYS A 236 -6.17 8.88 -9.47
N SER A 237 -5.96 8.71 -10.79
CA SER A 237 -5.78 9.81 -11.74
C SER A 237 -4.50 10.63 -11.55
N ASP A 238 -3.46 10.03 -10.94
CA ASP A 238 -2.12 10.62 -10.81
C ASP A 238 -1.07 9.73 -11.51
N PRO A 239 -0.94 9.83 -12.84
CA PRO A 239 0.02 9.03 -13.59
C PRO A 239 1.48 9.41 -13.29
N ASP A 240 1.74 10.65 -12.89
CA ASP A 240 3.06 11.12 -12.53
C ASP A 240 3.56 10.44 -11.24
N ALA A 241 2.72 10.43 -10.20
CA ALA A 241 3.03 9.70 -8.97
C ALA A 241 3.25 8.21 -9.23
N LEU A 242 2.41 7.59 -10.05
CA LEU A 242 2.56 6.18 -10.42
C LEU A 242 3.89 5.92 -11.12
N ALA A 243 4.25 6.78 -12.09
CA ALA A 243 5.51 6.67 -12.83
C ALA A 243 6.73 6.85 -11.90
N TYR A 244 6.68 7.83 -10.99
CA TYR A 244 7.75 8.08 -10.04
C TYR A 244 7.94 6.89 -9.08
N PHE A 245 6.89 6.42 -8.41
CA PHE A 245 6.98 5.31 -7.46
C PHE A 245 7.43 4.02 -8.14
N ASN A 246 6.93 3.70 -9.33
CA ASN A 246 7.40 2.54 -10.10
C ASN A 246 8.89 2.66 -10.47
N SER A 247 9.35 3.83 -10.88
CA SER A 247 10.75 4.08 -11.21
C SER A 247 11.65 3.91 -9.98
N TRP A 248 11.21 4.45 -8.82
CA TRP A 248 11.91 4.30 -7.55
C TRP A 248 12.00 2.82 -7.11
N ILE A 249 10.88 2.09 -7.14
CA ILE A 249 10.82 0.67 -6.76
C ILE A 249 11.75 -0.17 -7.65
N ARG A 250 11.65 -0.02 -8.98
CA ARG A 250 12.53 -0.73 -9.92
C ARG A 250 14.01 -0.45 -9.65
N ARG A 251 14.35 0.81 -9.38
CA ARG A 251 15.73 1.19 -9.04
C ARG A 251 16.22 0.45 -7.80
N HIS A 252 15.40 0.42 -6.73
CA HIS A 252 15.79 -0.18 -5.46
C HIS A 252 15.72 -1.71 -5.43
N HIS A 253 14.91 -2.33 -6.27
CA HIS A 253 15.03 -3.77 -6.58
C HIS A 253 16.35 -4.06 -7.28
N HIS A 254 16.69 -3.28 -8.30
CA HIS A 254 17.89 -3.49 -9.10
C HIS A 254 19.20 -3.30 -8.31
N THR A 255 19.23 -2.35 -7.39
CA THR A 255 20.38 -2.14 -6.50
C THR A 255 20.45 -3.15 -5.35
N GLY A 256 19.42 -3.95 -5.13
CA GLY A 256 19.31 -4.88 -4.01
C GLY A 256 18.97 -4.23 -2.66
N TRP A 257 18.75 -2.91 -2.63
CA TRP A 257 18.47 -2.21 -1.38
C TRP A 257 17.17 -2.72 -0.72
N LEU A 258 16.08 -2.84 -1.48
CA LEU A 258 14.80 -3.39 -0.98
C LEU A 258 14.99 -4.80 -0.42
N LYS A 259 15.73 -5.66 -1.13
CA LYS A 259 16.00 -7.02 -0.66
C LYS A 259 16.79 -7.03 0.65
N THR A 260 17.86 -6.24 0.74
CA THR A 260 18.70 -6.20 1.94
C THR A 260 17.92 -5.68 3.15
N THR A 261 17.12 -4.62 2.97
CA THR A 261 16.27 -4.06 4.03
C THR A 261 15.18 -5.06 4.44
N HIS A 262 14.57 -5.73 3.48
CA HIS A 262 13.58 -6.78 3.74
C HIS A 262 14.22 -7.94 4.53
N ASP A 263 15.36 -8.47 4.09
CA ASP A 263 16.03 -9.57 4.78
C ASP A 263 16.44 -9.20 6.22
N TYR A 264 16.82 -7.95 6.48
CA TYR A 264 17.13 -7.47 7.82
C TYR A 264 15.91 -7.60 8.76
N TRP A 265 14.74 -7.12 8.33
CA TRP A 265 13.53 -7.10 9.17
C TRP A 265 12.81 -8.45 9.25
N PHE A 266 12.81 -9.23 8.15
CA PHE A 266 11.99 -10.44 8.03
C PHE A 266 12.73 -11.72 8.36
N ARG A 267 14.06 -11.74 8.20
CA ARG A 267 14.90 -12.92 8.42
C ARG A 267 15.96 -12.73 9.48
N GLY A 268 16.26 -11.48 9.82
CA GLY A 268 17.24 -11.13 10.84
C GLY A 268 16.60 -11.03 12.23
N ASP A 269 17.41 -11.24 13.26
CA ASP A 269 16.99 -11.12 14.67
C ASP A 269 17.60 -9.88 15.35
N ALA A 270 18.51 -9.17 14.70
CA ALA A 270 19.27 -8.06 15.27
C ALA A 270 18.40 -6.83 15.67
N TRP A 271 17.18 -6.74 15.18
CA TRP A 271 16.26 -5.65 15.50
C TRP A 271 15.39 -5.93 16.75
N HIS A 272 15.32 -7.18 17.23
CA HIS A 272 14.49 -7.55 18.38
C HIS A 272 14.87 -6.75 19.63
N ASP A 273 16.17 -6.58 19.89
CA ASP A 273 16.65 -5.79 21.03
C ASP A 273 16.21 -4.32 21.01
N GLN A 274 15.77 -3.79 19.85
CA GLN A 274 15.29 -2.40 19.72
C GLN A 274 13.83 -2.26 20.17
N VAL A 275 13.05 -3.33 20.09
CA VAL A 275 11.60 -3.30 20.33
C VAL A 275 11.16 -4.08 21.56
N GLU A 276 11.91 -5.07 21.97
CA GLU A 276 11.74 -5.87 23.18
C GLU A 276 12.69 -5.37 24.31
#